data_bd281c40e10879253ced6261b145ae06
#
_entry.id   bd281c40e10879253ced6261b145ae06
#
_cell.length_a   1.000
_cell.length_b   1.000
_cell.length_c   1.000
_cell.angle_alpha   90.00
_cell.angle_beta   90.00
_cell.angle_gamma   90.00
#
_symmetry.space_group_name_H-M   'P 1'
#
loop_
_entity.id
_entity.type
_entity.pdbx_description
1 polymer ?
#
loop_
_entity_poly.entity_id
_entity_poly.type
_entity_poly.pdbx_seq_one_letter_code
_entity_poly.pdbx_strand_id
1 'polypeptide(L)'
;CEVRRHRVGSPVEQDEVVFHEDDERFWVGVGMSFDEHSIVICSASKTSSEVWMLPTATPEGEFSVFIARKDDVEYDVSFACFEGAGADGADIPVAVVYHNAQDPNFEIDVIDMRTHQPPYTLGEGVRVAVGSPYGCARGDDMEAGAGAKPAGTAYSNPANPRILQGAHGLAIEGIAIHRHFVTLAYRTD
;
A
#
# COMPACT_ATOMS: atom_id res chain seq x y z
N CYS A 1 15.53 -6.27 15.92
CA CYS A 1 16.15 -6.20 14.58
C CYS A 1 16.61 -4.79 14.26
N GLU A 2 17.65 -4.64 13.41
CA GLU A 2 18.18 -3.33 13.02
C GLU A 2 18.34 -3.25 11.51
N VAL A 3 18.13 -2.05 10.95
CA VAL A 3 18.57 -1.67 9.61
C VAL A 3 19.70 -0.66 9.76
N ARG A 4 20.82 -0.94 9.06
CA ARG A 4 22.00 -0.07 9.09
C ARG A 4 22.27 0.49 7.70
N ARG A 5 22.71 1.74 7.66
CA ARG A 5 23.15 2.41 6.45
C ARG A 5 24.67 2.32 6.36
N HIS A 6 25.16 1.70 5.28
CA HIS A 6 26.58 1.57 5.00
C HIS A 6 26.98 2.47 3.83
N ARG A 7 28.04 3.22 4.00
CA ARG A 7 28.67 3.96 2.89
C ARG A 7 29.75 3.07 2.27
N VAL A 8 29.59 2.72 1.00
CA VAL A 8 30.57 1.91 0.28
C VAL A 8 31.98 2.52 0.36
N GLY A 9 32.93 1.73 0.83
CA GLY A 9 34.32 2.16 1.03
C GLY A 9 34.65 2.69 2.43
N SER A 10 33.66 2.83 3.32
CA SER A 10 33.91 3.11 4.75
C SER A 10 34.05 1.83 5.58
N PRO A 11 34.68 1.87 6.75
CA PRO A 11 34.66 0.78 7.71
C PRO A 11 33.25 0.52 8.25
N VAL A 12 32.87 -0.75 8.47
CA VAL A 12 31.54 -1.15 8.98
C VAL A 12 31.24 -0.63 10.39
N GLU A 13 32.27 -0.30 11.16
CA GLU A 13 32.12 0.31 12.48
C GLU A 13 31.55 1.73 12.44
N GLN A 14 31.52 2.34 11.25
CA GLN A 14 30.93 3.66 11.01
C GLN A 14 29.49 3.57 10.51
N ASP A 15 28.93 2.37 10.39
CA ASP A 15 27.57 2.19 9.94
C ASP A 15 26.57 2.74 10.96
N GLU A 16 25.65 3.51 10.44
CA GLU A 16 24.59 4.15 11.23
C GLU A 16 23.36 3.25 11.33
N VAL A 17 22.82 3.07 12.53
CA VAL A 17 21.52 2.43 12.73
C VAL A 17 20.44 3.43 12.31
N VAL A 18 19.71 3.13 11.24
CA VAL A 18 18.66 3.99 10.69
C VAL A 18 17.25 3.52 11.06
N PHE A 19 17.13 2.30 11.57
CA PHE A 19 15.88 1.76 12.09
C PHE A 19 16.17 0.67 13.12
N HIS A 20 15.36 0.63 14.19
CA HIS A 20 15.44 -0.41 15.21
C HIS A 20 14.04 -0.92 15.55
N GLU A 21 13.86 -2.25 15.55
CA GLU A 21 12.65 -2.93 16.00
C GLU A 21 12.96 -3.68 17.30
N ASP A 22 12.30 -3.27 18.39
CA ASP A 22 12.47 -3.84 19.71
C ASP A 22 11.69 -5.14 19.94
N ASP A 23 10.56 -5.29 19.23
CA ASP A 23 9.67 -6.44 19.38
C ASP A 23 10.14 -7.61 18.51
N GLU A 24 10.59 -8.68 19.14
CA GLU A 24 11.08 -9.89 18.49
C GLU A 24 10.00 -10.65 17.67
N ARG A 25 8.72 -10.30 17.83
CA ARG A 25 7.63 -10.85 17.02
C ARG A 25 7.60 -10.29 15.61
N PHE A 26 8.35 -9.21 15.34
CA PHE A 26 8.37 -8.53 14.07
C PHE A 26 9.61 -8.89 13.25
N TRP A 27 9.40 -9.11 11.98
CA TRP A 27 10.44 -9.25 10.97
C TRP A 27 10.60 -7.93 10.23
N VAL A 28 11.85 -7.52 10.04
CA VAL A 28 12.18 -6.28 9.35
C VAL A 28 12.77 -6.60 7.99
N GLY A 29 12.20 -6.01 6.95
CA GLY A 29 12.71 -6.03 5.60
C GLY A 29 13.02 -4.61 5.10
N VAL A 30 14.00 -4.48 4.22
CA VAL A 30 14.31 -3.25 3.53
C VAL A 30 14.39 -3.49 2.04
N GLY A 31 13.85 -2.56 1.27
CA GLY A 31 13.84 -2.63 -0.18
C GLY A 31 13.68 -1.26 -0.81
N MET A 32 13.57 -1.25 -2.11
CA MET A 32 13.28 -0.04 -2.90
C MET A 32 11.87 -0.15 -3.47
N SER A 33 11.14 0.96 -3.52
CA SER A 33 9.85 1.02 -4.19
C SER A 33 9.99 0.68 -5.67
N PHE A 34 8.90 0.17 -6.28
CA PHE A 34 8.90 -0.23 -7.69
C PHE A 34 9.27 0.94 -8.63
N ASP A 35 8.89 2.17 -8.28
CA ASP A 35 9.20 3.39 -9.01
C ASP A 35 10.60 3.94 -8.71
N GLU A 36 11.37 3.25 -7.85
CA GLU A 36 12.74 3.59 -7.44
C GLU A 36 12.88 4.96 -6.73
N HIS A 37 11.78 5.58 -6.33
CA HIS A 37 11.80 6.90 -5.68
C HIS A 37 11.90 6.85 -4.16
N SER A 38 11.71 5.67 -3.55
CA SER A 38 11.73 5.51 -2.10
C SER A 38 12.47 4.26 -1.67
N ILE A 39 13.24 4.37 -0.59
CA ILE A 39 13.71 3.25 0.20
C ILE A 39 12.63 2.97 1.24
N VAL A 40 12.22 1.72 1.37
CA VAL A 40 11.09 1.30 2.20
C VAL A 40 11.58 0.30 3.23
N ILE A 41 11.23 0.53 4.49
CA ILE A 41 11.38 -0.45 5.57
C ILE A 41 9.98 -0.94 5.92
N CYS A 42 9.81 -2.26 5.92
CA CYS A 42 8.60 -2.92 6.40
C CYS A 42 8.93 -3.70 7.66
N SER A 43 8.22 -3.42 8.75
CA SER A 43 8.25 -4.20 9.99
C SER A 43 6.91 -4.89 10.14
N ALA A 44 6.88 -6.22 10.10
CA ALA A 44 5.65 -6.99 10.11
C ALA A 44 5.72 -8.20 11.04
N SER A 45 4.62 -8.45 11.72
CA SER A 45 4.35 -9.68 12.48
C SER A 45 3.36 -10.55 11.71
N LYS A 46 2.75 -11.52 12.40
CA LYS A 46 1.67 -12.35 11.82
C LYS A 46 0.34 -11.61 11.68
N THR A 47 0.15 -10.52 12.41
CA THR A 47 -1.15 -9.83 12.53
C THR A 47 -1.06 -8.32 12.43
N SER A 48 0.13 -7.75 12.32
CA SER A 48 0.30 -6.30 12.30
C SER A 48 1.47 -5.90 11.41
N SER A 49 1.36 -4.76 10.75
CA SER A 49 2.39 -4.22 9.87
C SER A 49 2.69 -2.75 10.18
N GLU A 50 3.89 -2.32 9.81
CA GLU A 50 4.32 -0.92 9.83
C GLU A 50 5.26 -0.67 8.66
N VAL A 51 5.09 0.48 7.99
CA VAL A 51 5.92 0.87 6.84
C VAL A 51 6.54 2.24 7.09
N TRP A 52 7.84 2.31 6.84
CA TRP A 52 8.64 3.52 6.88
C TRP A 52 9.23 3.78 5.50
N MET A 53 9.45 5.05 5.18
CA MET A 53 10.02 5.42 3.89
C MET A 53 11.06 6.53 4.01
N LEU A 54 11.97 6.52 3.04
CA LEU A 54 12.98 7.56 2.84
C LEU A 54 13.10 7.83 1.34
N PRO A 55 13.00 9.09 0.87
CA PRO A 55 13.21 9.40 -0.54
C PRO A 55 14.63 9.05 -1.01
N THR A 56 14.76 8.38 -2.15
CA THR A 56 16.07 8.04 -2.73
C THR A 56 16.88 9.28 -3.13
N ALA A 57 16.21 10.40 -3.36
CA ALA A 57 16.86 11.69 -3.63
C ALA A 57 17.63 12.26 -2.42
N THR A 58 17.31 11.81 -1.21
CA THR A 58 17.95 12.25 0.04
C THR A 58 18.35 11.05 0.90
N PRO A 59 19.28 10.18 0.41
CA PRO A 59 19.57 8.90 1.03
C PRO A 59 20.25 9.01 2.41
N GLU A 60 20.77 10.17 2.75
CA GLU A 60 21.36 10.48 4.07
C GLU A 60 20.30 11.01 5.07
N GLY A 61 19.04 11.12 4.66
CA GLY A 61 17.94 11.59 5.51
C GLY A 61 17.51 10.56 6.54
N GLU A 62 16.46 10.90 7.26
CA GLU A 62 15.83 10.03 8.25
C GLU A 62 14.59 9.35 7.64
N PHE A 63 14.35 8.09 8.03
CA PHE A 63 13.11 7.40 7.69
C PHE A 63 11.93 8.03 8.43
N SER A 64 10.82 8.18 7.73
CA SER A 64 9.56 8.63 8.30
C SER A 64 8.50 7.55 8.20
N VAL A 65 7.61 7.50 9.18
CA VAL A 65 6.46 6.58 9.16
C VAL A 65 5.58 6.90 7.96
N PHE A 66 5.33 5.90 7.12
CA PHE A 66 4.39 6.01 6.02
C PHE A 66 2.98 5.64 6.47
N ILE A 67 2.82 4.47 7.10
CA ILE A 67 1.60 4.05 7.79
C ILE A 67 2.03 3.44 9.13
N ALA A 68 1.54 4.02 10.23
CA ALA A 68 1.86 3.58 11.57
C ALA A 68 1.23 2.22 11.90
N ARG A 69 1.90 1.48 12.77
CA ARG A 69 1.43 0.22 13.31
C ARG A 69 0.09 0.40 14.03
N LYS A 70 -0.80 -0.56 13.79
CA LYS A 70 -2.01 -0.74 14.55
C LYS A 70 -2.17 -2.22 14.86
N ASP A 71 -2.50 -2.53 16.10
CA ASP A 71 -2.68 -3.91 16.54
C ASP A 71 -3.76 -4.62 15.73
N ASP A 72 -3.48 -5.86 15.34
CA ASP A 72 -4.36 -6.73 14.55
C ASP A 72 -4.76 -6.17 13.17
N VAL A 73 -3.95 -5.25 12.65
CA VAL A 73 -4.11 -4.74 11.29
C VAL A 73 -2.90 -5.09 10.45
N GLU A 74 -3.15 -5.94 9.47
CA GLU A 74 -2.20 -6.32 8.44
C GLU A 74 -2.37 -5.41 7.23
N TYR A 75 -1.27 -4.98 6.66
CA TYR A 75 -1.28 -4.28 5.38
C TYR A 75 0.04 -4.45 4.63
N ASP A 76 -0.03 -4.28 3.33
CA ASP A 76 1.11 -4.17 2.43
C ASP A 76 0.95 -2.94 1.55
N VAL A 77 2.07 -2.32 1.17
CA VAL A 77 2.10 -1.10 0.36
C VAL A 77 2.96 -1.33 -0.86
N SER A 78 2.38 -1.04 -2.02
CA SER A 78 3.10 -0.99 -3.29
C SER A 78 3.05 0.43 -3.85
N PHE A 79 4.19 0.97 -4.25
CA PHE A 79 4.27 2.27 -4.90
C PHE A 79 4.23 2.11 -6.41
N ALA A 80 3.45 2.94 -7.06
CA ALA A 80 3.27 2.93 -8.51
C ALA A 80 3.15 4.35 -9.06
N CYS A 81 3.25 4.47 -10.37
CA CYS A 81 3.00 5.71 -11.07
C CYS A 81 1.98 5.47 -12.17
N PHE A 82 0.88 6.21 -12.16
CA PHE A 82 -0.11 6.19 -13.24
C PHE A 82 0.26 7.23 -14.28
N GLU A 83 0.93 6.79 -15.34
CA GLU A 83 1.44 7.65 -16.40
C GLU A 83 0.29 8.37 -17.12
N GLY A 84 0.40 9.69 -17.24
CA GLY A 84 -0.55 10.52 -17.97
C GLY A 84 -1.99 10.55 -17.41
N ALA A 85 -2.21 10.06 -16.19
CA ALA A 85 -3.55 9.95 -15.60
C ALA A 85 -4.06 11.27 -14.98
N GLY A 86 -3.21 12.26 -14.80
CA GLY A 86 -3.58 13.59 -14.31
C GLY A 86 -4.44 14.36 -15.32
N ALA A 87 -5.24 15.31 -14.84
CA ALA A 87 -6.12 16.15 -15.68
C ALA A 87 -5.34 16.97 -16.72
N ASP A 88 -4.09 17.26 -16.46
CA ASP A 88 -3.13 17.97 -17.33
C ASP A 88 -2.23 17.00 -18.12
N GLY A 89 -2.50 15.69 -18.07
CA GLY A 89 -1.65 14.65 -18.64
C GLY A 89 -0.39 14.35 -17.84
N ALA A 90 -0.28 14.87 -16.61
CA ALA A 90 0.84 14.56 -15.74
C ALA A 90 0.71 13.16 -15.12
N ASP A 91 1.84 12.64 -14.70
CA ASP A 91 1.91 11.37 -13.99
C ASP A 91 1.41 11.53 -12.55
N ILE A 92 0.73 10.50 -12.07
CA ILE A 92 0.24 10.45 -10.69
C ILE A 92 0.98 9.38 -9.91
N PRO A 93 1.91 9.75 -9.00
CA PRO A 93 2.48 8.80 -8.07
C PRO A 93 1.42 8.38 -7.04
N VAL A 94 1.27 7.08 -6.86
CA VAL A 94 0.28 6.49 -5.96
C VAL A 94 0.89 5.47 -5.03
N ALA A 95 0.32 5.35 -3.83
CA ALA A 95 0.49 4.19 -2.98
C ALA A 95 -0.77 3.32 -3.09
N VAL A 96 -0.59 2.06 -3.40
CA VAL A 96 -1.65 1.05 -3.42
C VAL A 96 -1.51 0.23 -2.16
N VAL A 97 -2.51 0.31 -1.29
CA VAL A 97 -2.49 -0.28 0.04
C VAL A 97 -3.51 -1.42 0.12
N TYR A 98 -3.01 -2.61 0.34
CA TYR A 98 -3.79 -3.81 0.61
C TYR A 98 -3.86 -4.01 2.13
N HIS A 99 -5.05 -4.05 2.75
CA HIS A 99 -5.18 -4.08 4.20
C HIS A 99 -6.49 -4.69 4.69
N ASN A 100 -6.51 -5.10 5.96
CA ASN A 100 -7.68 -5.64 6.64
C ASN A 100 -8.28 -4.69 7.70
N ALA A 101 -7.97 -3.39 7.63
CA ALA A 101 -8.34 -2.44 8.67
C ALA A 101 -9.86 -2.24 8.86
N GLN A 102 -10.65 -2.46 7.82
CA GLN A 102 -12.11 -2.30 7.83
C GLN A 102 -12.84 -3.57 7.38
N ASP A 103 -12.20 -4.44 6.60
CA ASP A 103 -12.76 -5.70 6.13
C ASP A 103 -11.78 -6.85 6.42
N PRO A 104 -12.17 -7.89 7.20
CA PRO A 104 -11.29 -9.02 7.48
C PRO A 104 -10.93 -9.84 6.24
N ASN A 105 -11.67 -9.68 5.14
CA ASN A 105 -11.36 -10.29 3.84
C ASN A 105 -10.50 -9.39 2.95
N PHE A 106 -9.90 -8.37 3.54
CA PHE A 106 -9.05 -7.35 2.94
C PHE A 106 -9.76 -6.42 1.95
N GLU A 107 -9.17 -5.29 1.78
CA GLU A 107 -9.56 -4.26 0.84
C GLU A 107 -8.32 -3.58 0.26
N ILE A 108 -8.50 -2.85 -0.82
CA ILE A 108 -7.43 -2.11 -1.48
C ILE A 108 -7.82 -0.65 -1.58
N ASP A 109 -6.98 0.19 -1.04
CA ASP A 109 -7.05 1.64 -1.18
C ASP A 109 -5.95 2.14 -2.11
N VAL A 110 -6.23 3.22 -2.83
CA VAL A 110 -5.24 3.98 -3.62
C VAL A 110 -5.12 5.38 -3.05
N ILE A 111 -3.90 5.79 -2.80
CA ILE A 111 -3.57 7.10 -2.22
C ILE A 111 -2.80 7.89 -3.28
N ASP A 112 -3.31 9.05 -3.68
CA ASP A 112 -2.59 10.01 -4.54
C ASP A 112 -1.53 10.73 -3.70
N MET A 113 -0.26 10.42 -3.94
CA MET A 113 0.86 10.94 -3.17
C MET A 113 1.18 12.41 -3.44
N ARG A 114 0.55 13.03 -4.44
CA ARG A 114 0.67 14.48 -4.69
C ARG A 114 -0.17 15.29 -3.71
N THR A 115 -1.27 14.73 -3.24
CA THR A 115 -2.27 15.41 -2.41
C THR A 115 -2.24 14.98 -0.95
N HIS A 116 -1.61 13.86 -0.64
CA HIS A 116 -1.48 13.33 0.71
C HIS A 116 -0.02 13.34 1.15
N GLN A 117 0.20 13.69 2.40
CA GLN A 117 1.50 13.63 3.04
C GLN A 117 1.47 12.58 4.16
N PRO A 118 2.52 11.74 4.28
CA PRO A 118 2.58 10.78 5.38
C PRO A 118 2.67 11.47 6.75
N PRO A 119 2.25 10.81 7.85
CA PRO A 119 1.72 9.44 7.89
C PRO A 119 0.27 9.35 7.40
N TYR A 120 -0.02 8.25 6.67
CA TYR A 120 -1.38 7.97 6.23
C TYR A 120 -2.13 7.14 7.27
N THR A 121 -3.44 7.35 7.33
CA THR A 121 -4.35 6.50 8.09
C THR A 121 -5.03 5.50 7.15
N LEU A 122 -4.98 4.21 7.51
CA LEU A 122 -5.64 3.17 6.72
C LEU A 122 -7.14 3.42 6.59
N GLY A 123 -7.63 3.26 5.37
CA GLY A 123 -9.02 3.53 5.03
C GLY A 123 -9.35 4.98 4.68
N GLU A 124 -8.37 5.89 4.65
CA GLU A 124 -8.53 7.28 4.16
C GLU A 124 -8.31 7.39 2.64
N GLY A 125 -7.67 6.39 2.03
CA GLY A 125 -7.48 6.32 0.59
C GLY A 125 -8.79 6.10 -0.16
N VAL A 126 -8.71 6.16 -1.47
CA VAL A 126 -9.83 5.82 -2.33
C VAL A 126 -9.92 4.32 -2.46
N ARG A 127 -10.96 3.72 -1.90
CA ARG A 127 -11.19 2.28 -1.97
C ARG A 127 -11.46 1.86 -3.42
N VAL A 128 -10.70 0.90 -3.91
CA VAL A 128 -10.82 0.38 -5.28
C VAL A 128 -11.24 -1.08 -5.35
N ALA A 129 -11.04 -1.84 -4.27
CA ALA A 129 -11.46 -3.24 -4.19
C ALA A 129 -11.78 -3.64 -2.75
N VAL A 130 -12.72 -4.57 -2.60
CA VAL A 130 -13.12 -5.18 -1.33
C VAL A 130 -13.18 -6.69 -1.48
N GLY A 131 -12.75 -7.42 -0.43
CA GLY A 131 -12.78 -8.87 -0.39
C GLY A 131 -14.13 -9.46 0.00
N SER A 132 -15.01 -8.66 0.61
CA SER A 132 -16.32 -9.11 1.06
C SER A 132 -17.45 -8.28 0.47
N PRO A 133 -18.58 -8.89 0.05
CA PRO A 133 -19.76 -8.14 -0.35
C PRO A 133 -20.43 -7.42 0.83
N TYR A 134 -20.05 -7.81 2.04
CA TYR A 134 -20.55 -7.21 3.30
C TYR A 134 -19.52 -6.25 3.91
N GLY A 135 -18.44 -5.92 3.19
CA GLY A 135 -17.46 -4.93 3.63
C GLY A 135 -18.17 -3.67 4.11
N CYS A 136 -17.69 -3.09 5.20
CA CYS A 136 -18.29 -1.91 5.82
C CYS A 136 -18.56 -0.85 4.76
N ALA A 137 -19.82 -0.70 4.36
CA ALA A 137 -20.24 0.33 3.43
C ALA A 137 -19.89 1.67 4.06
N ARG A 138 -18.93 2.38 3.50
CA ARG A 138 -18.90 3.82 3.68
C ARG A 138 -20.17 4.34 3.02
N GLY A 139 -20.85 5.29 3.64
CA GLY A 139 -22.22 5.71 3.27
C GLY A 139 -22.48 6.02 1.78
N ASP A 140 -21.43 6.12 0.96
CA ASP A 140 -21.49 6.41 -0.47
C ASP A 140 -21.48 5.13 -1.34
N ASP A 141 -21.24 3.93 -0.76
CA ASP A 141 -21.11 2.66 -1.49
C ASP A 141 -22.48 1.97 -1.75
N MET A 142 -23.57 2.56 -1.30
CA MET A 142 -24.91 1.94 -1.33
C MET A 142 -25.56 1.83 -2.73
N GLU A 143 -24.95 2.38 -3.77
CA GLU A 143 -25.52 2.32 -5.14
C GLU A 143 -24.94 1.21 -6.04
N ALA A 144 -23.92 0.44 -5.57
CA ALA A 144 -23.46 -0.72 -6.33
C ALA A 144 -24.41 -1.90 -6.13
N GLY A 145 -25.53 -1.87 -6.84
CA GLY A 145 -26.57 -2.89 -6.79
C GLY A 145 -26.04 -4.30 -7.06
N ALA A 146 -26.53 -5.25 -6.28
CA ALA A 146 -26.36 -6.68 -6.51
C ALA A 146 -26.69 -7.02 -7.97
N GLY A 147 -25.67 -7.31 -8.77
CA GLY A 147 -25.82 -7.67 -10.18
C GLY A 147 -24.85 -7.03 -11.16
N ALA A 148 -23.98 -6.13 -10.74
CA ALA A 148 -22.98 -5.58 -11.63
C ALA A 148 -21.94 -6.66 -11.98
N LYS A 149 -21.97 -7.11 -13.23
CA LYS A 149 -20.94 -7.95 -13.83
C LYS A 149 -19.58 -7.29 -13.60
N PRO A 150 -18.54 -8.00 -13.10
CA PRO A 150 -17.23 -7.41 -12.92
C PRO A 150 -16.73 -6.96 -14.29
N ALA A 151 -16.81 -5.68 -14.54
CA ALA A 151 -16.12 -5.09 -15.67
C ALA A 151 -14.65 -5.06 -15.30
N GLY A 152 -13.86 -6.00 -15.80
CA GLY A 152 -12.41 -5.94 -15.78
C GLY A 152 -11.97 -4.65 -16.48
N THR A 153 -11.88 -3.58 -15.75
CA THR A 153 -11.36 -2.32 -16.24
C THR A 153 -10.26 -1.88 -15.31
N ALA A 154 -9.09 -1.78 -15.91
CA ALA A 154 -7.96 -1.09 -15.34
C ALA A 154 -8.45 0.20 -14.64
N TYR A 155 -7.85 0.51 -13.51
CA TYR A 155 -7.94 1.80 -12.85
C TYR A 155 -7.63 2.88 -13.89
N SER A 156 -8.65 3.58 -14.33
CA SER A 156 -8.53 4.50 -15.46
C SER A 156 -8.61 5.97 -15.09
N ASN A 157 -8.99 6.28 -13.83
CA ASN A 157 -9.05 7.66 -13.37
C ASN A 157 -9.14 7.72 -11.83
N PRO A 158 -8.14 8.31 -11.14
CA PRO A 158 -8.18 8.49 -9.70
C PRO A 158 -9.34 9.39 -9.22
N ALA A 159 -9.87 10.26 -10.08
CA ALA A 159 -11.03 11.10 -9.74
C ALA A 159 -12.37 10.36 -9.79
N ASN A 160 -12.42 9.15 -10.35
CA ASN A 160 -13.63 8.33 -10.38
C ASN A 160 -13.26 6.84 -10.36
N PRO A 161 -12.73 6.34 -9.23
CA PRO A 161 -12.38 4.95 -9.10
C PRO A 161 -13.66 4.10 -9.10
N ARG A 162 -13.65 3.04 -9.87
CA ARG A 162 -14.68 2.00 -9.77
C ARG A 162 -14.25 1.02 -8.71
N ILE A 163 -15.06 0.83 -7.70
CA ILE A 163 -14.87 -0.21 -6.71
C ILE A 163 -15.03 -1.56 -7.38
N LEU A 164 -13.97 -2.36 -7.33
CA LEU A 164 -14.00 -3.74 -7.79
C LEU A 164 -14.45 -4.60 -6.60
N GLN A 165 -15.68 -5.03 -6.62
CA GLN A 165 -16.14 -6.03 -5.64
C GLN A 165 -15.61 -7.39 -6.06
N GLY A 166 -15.08 -8.14 -5.09
CA GLY A 166 -14.75 -9.55 -5.27
C GLY A 166 -16.00 -10.30 -5.73
N ALA A 167 -15.85 -11.14 -6.75
CA ALA A 167 -16.94 -12.00 -7.18
C ALA A 167 -17.37 -12.89 -5.99
N HIS A 168 -18.62 -12.75 -5.57
CA HIS A 168 -19.24 -13.62 -4.56
C HIS A 168 -18.65 -13.58 -3.14
N GLY A 169 -18.07 -12.48 -2.71
CA GLY A 169 -17.55 -12.34 -1.34
C GLY A 169 -16.26 -13.11 -1.07
N LEU A 170 -15.47 -13.32 -2.09
CA LEU A 170 -14.18 -13.98 -1.98
C LEU A 170 -13.17 -13.05 -1.32
N ALA A 171 -12.37 -13.60 -0.39
CA ALA A 171 -11.27 -12.87 0.20
C ALA A 171 -10.23 -12.50 -0.86
N ILE A 172 -9.70 -11.28 -0.79
CA ILE A 172 -8.55 -10.91 -1.60
C ILE A 172 -7.33 -11.58 -0.98
N GLU A 173 -6.59 -12.35 -1.78
CA GLU A 173 -5.37 -13.06 -1.34
C GLU A 173 -4.08 -12.35 -1.73
N GLY A 174 -4.15 -11.45 -2.67
CA GLY A 174 -2.97 -10.75 -3.10
C GLY A 174 -3.21 -9.74 -4.21
N ILE A 175 -2.22 -8.90 -4.38
CA ILE A 175 -2.15 -7.87 -5.40
C ILE A 175 -0.77 -7.89 -6.05
N ALA A 176 -0.71 -7.69 -7.37
CA ALA A 176 0.54 -7.39 -8.04
C ALA A 176 0.39 -6.15 -8.92
N ILE A 177 1.35 -5.25 -8.80
CA ILE A 177 1.40 -4.00 -9.55
C ILE A 177 2.26 -4.22 -10.79
N HIS A 178 1.74 -3.80 -11.93
CA HIS A 178 2.43 -3.79 -13.21
C HIS A 178 2.42 -2.37 -13.77
N ARG A 179 3.28 -2.09 -14.73
CA ARG A 179 3.41 -0.74 -15.29
C ARG A 179 2.08 -0.12 -15.76
N HIS A 180 1.17 -0.92 -16.30
CA HIS A 180 -0.06 -0.44 -16.93
C HIS A 180 -1.35 -1.05 -16.35
N PHE A 181 -1.23 -1.97 -15.39
CA PHE A 181 -2.38 -2.63 -14.78
C PHE A 181 -2.02 -3.22 -13.42
N VAL A 182 -3.06 -3.55 -12.67
CA VAL A 182 -2.98 -4.26 -11.38
C VAL A 182 -3.70 -5.58 -11.53
N THR A 183 -3.12 -6.66 -11.00
CA THR A 183 -3.79 -7.95 -10.88
C THR A 183 -4.21 -8.21 -9.45
N LEU A 184 -5.41 -8.73 -9.27
CA LEU A 184 -5.95 -9.15 -7.98
C LEU A 184 -6.17 -10.65 -7.99
N ALA A 185 -5.71 -11.31 -6.93
CA ALA A 185 -6.00 -12.71 -6.67
C ALA A 185 -7.09 -12.82 -5.60
N TYR A 186 -8.10 -13.65 -5.86
CA TYR A 186 -9.15 -13.97 -4.92
C TYR A 186 -9.14 -15.45 -4.57
N ARG A 187 -9.45 -15.77 -3.30
CA ARG A 187 -9.66 -17.15 -2.90
C ARG A 187 -11.00 -17.65 -3.46
N THR A 188 -10.95 -18.77 -4.16
CA THR A 188 -12.14 -19.55 -4.53
C THR A 188 -12.17 -20.79 -3.67
N ASP A 189 -13.30 -21.10 -3.07
CA ASP A 189 -13.52 -22.37 -2.34
C ASP A 189 -13.38 -23.58 -3.26
#